data_31d54d7dae3bda30612567e47d758ff1
#
_entry.id   31d54d7dae3bda30612567e47d758ff1
#
_cell.length_a   1.000
_cell.length_b   1.000
_cell.length_c   1.000
_cell.angle_alpha   90.00
_cell.angle_beta   90.00
_cell.angle_gamma   90.00
#
_symmetry.space_group_name_H-M   'P 1'
#
loop_
_entity.id
_entity.type
_entity.pdbx_description
1 polymer ?
#
loop_
_entity_poly.entity_id
_entity_poly.type
_entity_poly.pdbx_seq_one_letter_code
_entity_poly.pdbx_strand_id
1 'polypeptide(L)'
;MTRSRAAFIFIFITVLLDMVSFGVIIPVFPQLILQLQGGDMAGAAAIFGILGTAFAVMQVIFAPVQGALSDRYGRRPVILLSNLGLGVDYVVMAVAPTIPILFIGRLISGATSASFSISGAYVADVTPPEKRAARFGMLGVAFGIGFIVGPAIGGLLGAIDLRAPFWFSAVLSFANFLYGLLILPESLPPERRGPFRLRAANPIGAMRFLGLRPVLFTLGAVAFFGNLGHDALPNTFVLYATQRFNFDERAIGLSLAIVGVSSLIVQGFVVGRAVAALGEYRALLAGLGLGIAAELLLGLAPTSALFLIGLPIFSFFGLTGASLQSLATREVAANEQGQLQGALSSLRSICTIITPGLYTGTFALFVGPLAGLGVPGAPFLLAAILLASAFAVLARSARALRSPAVTRPS
;
A
#
# COMPACT_ATOMS: atom_id res chain seq x y z
N MET A 1 18.43 -29.07 -2.91
CA MET A 1 17.95 -27.85 -2.22
C MET A 1 17.45 -28.25 -0.85
N THR A 2 17.80 -27.51 0.23
CA THR A 2 17.21 -27.77 1.54
C THR A 2 15.70 -27.49 1.50
N ARG A 3 14.90 -28.27 2.23
CA ARG A 3 13.42 -28.16 2.28
C ARG A 3 12.93 -26.72 2.53
N SER A 4 13.63 -25.97 3.37
CA SER A 4 13.40 -24.55 3.67
C SER A 4 13.64 -23.62 2.47
N ARG A 5 14.66 -23.87 1.65
CA ARG A 5 14.94 -23.03 0.45
C ARG A 5 13.88 -23.23 -0.62
N ALA A 6 13.41 -24.45 -0.81
CA ALA A 6 12.34 -24.74 -1.75
C ALA A 6 11.03 -24.07 -1.33
N ALA A 7 10.64 -24.22 -0.04
CA ALA A 7 9.45 -23.60 0.50
C ALA A 7 9.44 -22.06 0.35
N PHE A 8 10.61 -21.42 0.57
CA PHE A 8 10.73 -19.97 0.37
C PHE A 8 10.55 -19.58 -1.12
N ILE A 9 11.14 -20.30 -2.06
CA ILE A 9 10.99 -19.99 -3.49
C ILE A 9 9.51 -20.10 -3.89
N PHE A 10 8.80 -21.11 -3.39
CA PHE A 10 7.39 -21.31 -3.69
C PHE A 10 6.54 -20.14 -3.20
N ILE A 11 6.70 -19.70 -1.95
CA ILE A 11 5.93 -18.57 -1.44
C ILE A 11 6.35 -17.23 -2.12
N PHE A 12 7.60 -17.07 -2.49
CA PHE A 12 8.07 -15.90 -3.23
C PHE A 12 7.37 -15.78 -4.60
N ILE A 13 7.25 -16.89 -5.34
CA ILE A 13 6.52 -16.92 -6.62
C ILE A 13 5.03 -16.59 -6.39
N THR A 14 4.41 -17.18 -5.37
CA THR A 14 3.01 -16.88 -5.01
C THR A 14 2.80 -15.38 -4.78
N VAL A 15 3.65 -14.74 -3.97
CA VAL A 15 3.56 -13.30 -3.69
C VAL A 15 3.82 -12.47 -4.95
N LEU A 16 4.79 -12.86 -5.77
CA LEU A 16 5.07 -12.16 -7.04
C LEU A 16 3.85 -12.18 -7.97
N LEU A 17 3.23 -13.36 -8.16
CA LEU A 17 2.05 -13.50 -9.00
C LEU A 17 0.86 -12.69 -8.46
N ASP A 18 0.64 -12.68 -7.15
CA ASP A 18 -0.39 -11.87 -6.50
C ASP A 18 -0.18 -10.36 -6.75
N MET A 19 1.08 -9.91 -6.60
CA MET A 19 1.40 -8.48 -6.79
C MET A 19 1.30 -8.05 -8.25
N VAL A 20 1.67 -8.92 -9.20
CA VAL A 20 1.46 -8.67 -10.63
C VAL A 20 -0.04 -8.59 -10.93
N SER A 21 -0.84 -9.56 -10.47
CA SER A 21 -2.30 -9.58 -10.70
C SER A 21 -2.96 -8.31 -10.15
N PHE A 22 -2.57 -7.88 -8.95
CA PHE A 22 -3.06 -6.64 -8.36
C PHE A 22 -2.62 -5.41 -9.16
N GLY A 23 -1.34 -5.35 -9.55
CA GLY A 23 -0.79 -4.23 -10.31
C GLY A 23 -1.44 -4.03 -11.67
N VAL A 24 -1.80 -5.12 -12.37
CA VAL A 24 -2.41 -5.11 -13.69
C VAL A 24 -3.74 -4.34 -13.72
N ILE A 25 -4.53 -4.38 -12.67
CA ILE A 25 -5.84 -3.72 -12.64
C ILE A 25 -5.76 -2.23 -12.30
N ILE A 26 -4.66 -1.75 -11.72
CA ILE A 26 -4.53 -0.36 -11.23
C ILE A 26 -4.83 0.67 -12.32
N PRO A 27 -4.23 0.60 -13.53
CA PRO A 27 -4.44 1.62 -14.56
C PRO A 27 -5.86 1.61 -15.16
N VAL A 28 -6.56 0.48 -15.12
CA VAL A 28 -7.82 0.27 -15.85
C VAL A 28 -9.07 0.30 -14.98
N PHE A 29 -8.96 0.05 -13.68
CA PHE A 29 -10.12 -0.02 -12.80
C PHE A 29 -10.89 1.32 -12.70
N PRO A 30 -10.25 2.49 -12.53
CA PRO A 30 -10.94 3.77 -12.59
C PRO A 30 -11.57 4.04 -13.96
N GLN A 31 -10.93 3.61 -15.04
CA GLN A 31 -11.45 3.75 -16.41
C GLN A 31 -12.70 2.90 -16.63
N LEU A 32 -12.74 1.68 -16.11
CA LEU A 32 -13.95 0.85 -16.18
C LEU A 32 -15.13 1.52 -15.45
N ILE A 33 -14.88 2.13 -14.28
CA ILE A 33 -15.92 2.87 -13.55
C ILE A 33 -16.39 4.08 -14.37
N LEU A 34 -15.47 4.83 -14.97
CA LEU A 34 -15.77 5.98 -15.82
C LEU A 34 -16.66 5.57 -17.02
N GLN A 35 -16.33 4.45 -17.67
CA GLN A 35 -17.14 3.88 -18.76
C GLN A 35 -18.55 3.52 -18.26
N LEU A 36 -18.69 2.87 -17.13
CA LEU A 36 -19.98 2.48 -16.54
C LEU A 36 -20.82 3.69 -16.07
N GLN A 37 -20.18 4.82 -15.80
CA GLN A 37 -20.81 6.11 -15.48
C GLN A 37 -21.10 6.99 -16.70
N GLY A 38 -20.95 6.46 -17.93
CA GLY A 38 -21.22 7.22 -19.15
C GLY A 38 -20.29 8.41 -19.38
N GLY A 39 -19.09 8.40 -18.80
CA GLY A 39 -18.09 9.47 -18.93
C GLY A 39 -18.17 10.57 -17.85
N ASP A 40 -19.06 10.45 -16.88
CA ASP A 40 -19.07 11.38 -15.72
C ASP A 40 -17.86 11.16 -14.81
N MET A 41 -16.86 12.03 -14.96
CA MET A 41 -15.59 11.95 -14.20
C MET A 41 -15.81 12.18 -12.71
N ALA A 42 -16.67 13.10 -12.31
CA ALA A 42 -16.92 13.40 -10.90
C ALA A 42 -17.65 12.23 -10.22
N GLY A 43 -18.67 11.68 -10.86
CA GLY A 43 -19.38 10.49 -10.40
C GLY A 43 -18.47 9.27 -10.34
N ALA A 44 -17.64 9.06 -11.36
CA ALA A 44 -16.67 7.96 -11.39
C ALA A 44 -15.66 8.05 -10.25
N ALA A 45 -15.15 9.24 -9.95
CA ALA A 45 -14.22 9.46 -8.85
C ALA A 45 -14.87 9.18 -7.49
N ALA A 46 -16.10 9.66 -7.27
CA ALA A 46 -16.83 9.38 -6.03
C ALA A 46 -17.05 7.87 -5.84
N ILE A 47 -17.47 7.17 -6.89
CA ILE A 47 -17.70 5.72 -6.86
C ILE A 47 -16.39 4.96 -6.63
N PHE A 48 -15.30 5.35 -7.31
CA PHE A 48 -13.99 4.73 -7.10
C PHE A 48 -13.56 4.84 -5.62
N GLY A 49 -13.78 6.00 -4.99
CA GLY A 49 -13.55 6.18 -3.56
C GLY A 49 -14.40 5.27 -2.67
N ILE A 50 -15.69 5.14 -2.97
CA ILE A 50 -16.59 4.25 -2.24
C ILE A 50 -16.13 2.79 -2.36
N LEU A 51 -15.80 2.34 -3.56
CA LEU A 51 -15.31 0.98 -3.82
C LEU A 51 -13.97 0.71 -3.13
N GLY A 52 -13.05 1.69 -3.16
CA GLY A 52 -11.76 1.63 -2.47
C GLY A 52 -11.91 1.59 -0.96
N THR A 53 -12.78 2.43 -0.39
CA THR A 53 -13.08 2.44 1.05
C THR A 53 -13.75 1.14 1.48
N ALA A 54 -14.71 0.61 0.71
CA ALA A 54 -15.37 -0.67 1.00
C ALA A 54 -14.35 -1.82 1.03
N PHE A 55 -13.46 -1.90 0.05
CA PHE A 55 -12.35 -2.85 0.03
C PHE A 55 -11.47 -2.72 1.28
N ALA A 56 -11.04 -1.49 1.63
CA ALA A 56 -10.16 -1.24 2.77
C ALA A 56 -10.81 -1.60 4.11
N VAL A 57 -12.09 -1.28 4.29
CA VAL A 57 -12.87 -1.65 5.49
C VAL A 57 -12.93 -3.17 5.63
N MET A 58 -13.28 -3.88 4.56
CA MET A 58 -13.32 -5.34 4.57
C MET A 58 -11.95 -5.95 4.85
N GLN A 59 -10.89 -5.42 4.26
CA GLN A 59 -9.52 -5.86 4.51
C GLN A 59 -9.14 -5.70 5.98
N VAL A 60 -9.42 -4.55 6.58
CA VAL A 60 -9.08 -4.28 8.00
C VAL A 60 -9.88 -5.16 8.95
N ILE A 61 -11.16 -5.41 8.66
CA ILE A 61 -12.02 -6.29 9.49
C ILE A 61 -11.58 -7.76 9.37
N PHE A 62 -11.29 -8.22 8.15
CA PHE A 62 -11.02 -9.64 7.90
C PHE A 62 -9.55 -10.04 8.06
N ALA A 63 -8.58 -9.10 8.05
CA ALA A 63 -7.17 -9.44 8.24
C ALA A 63 -6.90 -10.18 9.57
N PRO A 64 -7.43 -9.77 10.75
CA PRO A 64 -7.29 -10.53 11.98
C PRO A 64 -7.97 -11.90 11.94
N VAL A 65 -9.12 -12.00 11.27
CA VAL A 65 -9.86 -13.27 11.09
C VAL A 65 -9.03 -14.24 10.27
N GLN A 66 -8.52 -13.81 9.13
CA GLN A 66 -7.65 -14.63 8.27
C GLN A 66 -6.35 -15.01 8.97
N GLY A 67 -5.75 -14.10 9.75
CA GLY A 67 -4.61 -14.40 10.60
C GLY A 67 -4.92 -15.54 11.58
N ALA A 68 -6.02 -15.44 12.33
CA ALA A 68 -6.45 -16.46 13.29
C ALA A 68 -6.82 -17.80 12.61
N LEU A 69 -7.42 -17.75 11.42
CA LEU A 69 -7.67 -18.94 10.61
C LEU A 69 -6.36 -19.61 10.18
N SER A 70 -5.36 -18.81 9.79
CA SER A 70 -4.08 -19.34 9.37
C SER A 70 -3.26 -19.94 10.53
N ASP A 71 -3.43 -19.42 11.75
CA ASP A 71 -2.82 -19.98 12.95
C ASP A 71 -3.48 -21.32 13.37
N ARG A 72 -4.78 -21.47 13.11
CA ARG A 72 -5.53 -22.68 13.46
C ARG A 72 -5.48 -23.78 12.41
N TYR A 73 -5.65 -23.42 11.13
CA TYR A 73 -5.79 -24.41 10.05
C TYR A 73 -4.50 -24.60 9.24
N GLY A 74 -3.52 -23.74 9.43
CA GLY A 74 -2.28 -23.68 8.66
C GLY A 74 -2.26 -22.50 7.71
N ARG A 75 -1.07 -22.13 7.25
CA ARG A 75 -0.84 -20.97 6.37
C ARG A 75 -1.36 -21.21 4.94
N ARG A 76 -1.05 -22.41 4.40
CA ARG A 76 -1.38 -22.78 3.04
C ARG A 76 -2.86 -22.68 2.69
N PRO A 77 -3.83 -23.26 3.46
CA PRO A 77 -5.25 -23.17 3.13
C PRO A 77 -5.75 -21.73 3.03
N VAL A 78 -5.25 -20.82 3.88
CA VAL A 78 -5.71 -19.44 3.89
C VAL A 78 -5.09 -18.63 2.74
N ILE A 79 -3.83 -18.90 2.34
CA ILE A 79 -3.23 -18.34 1.12
C ILE A 79 -4.03 -18.80 -0.11
N LEU A 80 -4.38 -20.08 -0.20
CA LEU A 80 -5.19 -20.62 -1.30
C LEU A 80 -6.57 -19.96 -1.36
N LEU A 81 -7.24 -19.79 -0.21
CA LEU A 81 -8.53 -19.10 -0.14
C LEU A 81 -8.42 -17.64 -0.61
N SER A 82 -7.34 -16.96 -0.24
CA SER A 82 -7.09 -15.58 -0.70
C SER A 82 -6.91 -15.51 -2.22
N ASN A 83 -6.11 -16.40 -2.80
CA ASN A 83 -5.88 -16.43 -4.24
C ASN A 83 -7.16 -16.77 -5.02
N LEU A 84 -7.95 -17.70 -4.49
CA LEU A 84 -9.25 -18.06 -5.07
C LEU A 84 -10.22 -16.86 -5.02
N GLY A 85 -10.32 -16.20 -3.86
CA GLY A 85 -11.18 -15.02 -3.69
C GLY A 85 -10.79 -13.85 -4.61
N LEU A 86 -9.48 -13.59 -4.78
CA LEU A 86 -8.99 -12.60 -5.74
C LEU A 86 -9.33 -13.01 -7.18
N GLY A 87 -9.14 -14.28 -7.56
CA GLY A 87 -9.49 -14.76 -8.88
C GLY A 87 -10.98 -14.59 -9.19
N VAL A 88 -11.85 -14.90 -8.24
CA VAL A 88 -13.31 -14.68 -8.36
C VAL A 88 -13.65 -13.20 -8.50
N ASP A 89 -13.03 -12.31 -7.70
CA ASP A 89 -13.22 -10.87 -7.81
C ASP A 89 -12.82 -10.35 -9.21
N TYR A 90 -11.68 -10.79 -9.74
CA TYR A 90 -11.25 -10.38 -11.08
C TYR A 90 -12.22 -10.86 -12.18
N VAL A 91 -12.79 -12.06 -12.05
CA VAL A 91 -13.86 -12.50 -12.96
C VAL A 91 -15.09 -11.60 -12.81
N VAL A 92 -15.52 -11.30 -11.58
CA VAL A 92 -16.64 -10.39 -11.32
C VAL A 92 -16.39 -9.04 -11.98
N MET A 93 -15.20 -8.46 -11.81
CA MET A 93 -14.85 -7.19 -12.47
C MET A 93 -14.81 -7.28 -14.00
N ALA A 94 -14.31 -8.39 -14.54
CA ALA A 94 -14.27 -8.61 -16.00
C ALA A 94 -15.65 -8.65 -16.64
N VAL A 95 -16.65 -9.24 -15.95
CA VAL A 95 -18.01 -9.40 -16.50
C VAL A 95 -19.02 -8.38 -15.99
N ALA A 96 -18.69 -7.57 -14.97
CA ALA A 96 -19.62 -6.65 -14.32
C ALA A 96 -20.22 -5.64 -15.32
N PRO A 97 -21.55 -5.64 -15.52
CA PRO A 97 -22.23 -4.64 -16.33
C PRO A 97 -22.63 -3.39 -15.55
N THR A 98 -22.54 -3.42 -14.21
CA THR A 98 -23.04 -2.35 -13.33
C THR A 98 -22.15 -2.17 -12.08
N ILE A 99 -22.19 -0.97 -11.52
CA ILE A 99 -21.45 -0.61 -10.29
C ILE A 99 -21.80 -1.50 -9.08
N PRO A 100 -23.07 -1.85 -8.78
CA PRO A 100 -23.38 -2.74 -7.65
C PRO A 100 -22.67 -4.09 -7.73
N ILE A 101 -22.47 -4.65 -8.91
CA ILE A 101 -21.74 -5.93 -9.07
C ILE A 101 -20.25 -5.72 -8.78
N LEU A 102 -19.64 -4.62 -9.24
CA LEU A 102 -18.28 -4.25 -8.86
C LEU A 102 -18.12 -4.08 -7.34
N PHE A 103 -19.14 -3.51 -6.68
CA PHE A 103 -19.12 -3.35 -5.22
C PHE A 103 -19.06 -4.69 -4.50
N ILE A 104 -19.87 -5.68 -4.94
CA ILE A 104 -19.83 -7.05 -4.39
C ILE A 104 -18.43 -7.66 -4.58
N GLY A 105 -17.82 -7.51 -5.75
CA GLY A 105 -16.45 -7.94 -6.00
C GLY A 105 -15.46 -7.31 -5.01
N ARG A 106 -15.54 -6.00 -4.78
CA ARG A 106 -14.69 -5.30 -3.83
C ARG A 106 -14.83 -5.79 -2.39
N LEU A 107 -16.04 -6.15 -1.97
CA LEU A 107 -16.27 -6.75 -0.64
C LEU A 107 -15.62 -8.14 -0.53
N ILE A 108 -15.77 -8.98 -1.55
CA ILE A 108 -15.15 -10.33 -1.59
C ILE A 108 -13.61 -10.17 -1.56
N SER A 109 -13.06 -9.33 -2.42
CA SER A 109 -11.63 -9.08 -2.51
C SER A 109 -11.05 -8.57 -1.19
N GLY A 110 -11.69 -7.56 -0.58
CA GLY A 110 -11.26 -7.06 0.72
C GLY A 110 -11.28 -8.13 1.83
N ALA A 111 -12.35 -8.96 1.85
CA ALA A 111 -12.48 -10.05 2.82
C ALA A 111 -11.45 -11.17 2.64
N THR A 112 -10.87 -11.31 1.45
CA THR A 112 -9.91 -12.39 1.12
C THR A 112 -8.47 -11.92 0.93
N SER A 113 -8.18 -10.62 1.06
CA SER A 113 -6.89 -9.99 0.68
C SER A 113 -5.76 -10.12 1.71
N ALA A 114 -5.72 -11.16 2.55
CA ALA A 114 -4.64 -11.33 3.54
C ALA A 114 -3.43 -12.14 3.05
N SER A 115 -3.38 -12.50 1.77
CA SER A 115 -2.29 -13.31 1.18
C SER A 115 -0.91 -12.78 1.54
N PHE A 116 -0.68 -11.45 1.41
CA PHE A 116 0.63 -10.86 1.69
C PHE A 116 1.04 -10.97 3.17
N SER A 117 0.13 -10.69 4.12
CA SER A 117 0.43 -10.77 5.56
C SER A 117 0.68 -12.20 6.00
N ILE A 118 -0.08 -13.17 5.49
CA ILE A 118 0.08 -14.59 5.79
C ILE A 118 1.34 -15.15 5.15
N SER A 119 1.72 -14.66 3.95
CA SER A 119 2.99 -15.00 3.32
C SER A 119 4.19 -14.55 4.15
N GLY A 120 4.08 -13.41 4.84
CA GLY A 120 5.07 -12.97 5.83
C GLY A 120 5.20 -13.97 7.00
N ALA A 121 4.07 -14.41 7.56
CA ALA A 121 4.07 -15.45 8.61
C ALA A 121 4.65 -16.78 8.09
N TYR A 122 4.28 -17.18 6.88
CA TYR A 122 4.84 -18.38 6.22
C TYR A 122 6.37 -18.30 6.11
N VAL A 123 6.91 -17.16 5.66
CA VAL A 123 8.37 -16.94 5.58
C VAL A 123 9.02 -17.02 6.95
N ALA A 124 8.40 -16.46 7.99
CA ALA A 124 8.89 -16.55 9.37
C ALA A 124 8.93 -18.00 9.88
N ASP A 125 7.95 -18.83 9.50
CA ASP A 125 7.87 -20.24 9.91
C ASP A 125 8.99 -21.10 9.28
N VAL A 126 9.33 -20.83 8.01
CA VAL A 126 10.31 -21.66 7.24
C VAL A 126 11.73 -21.10 7.27
N THR A 127 11.97 -19.94 7.92
CA THR A 127 13.25 -19.24 7.88
C THR A 127 13.87 -19.12 9.26
N PRO A 128 15.14 -19.54 9.46
CA PRO A 128 15.88 -19.30 10.70
C PRO A 128 15.97 -17.80 11.02
N PRO A 129 15.97 -17.42 12.31
CA PRO A 129 15.94 -16.02 12.75
C PRO A 129 16.98 -15.12 12.07
N GLU A 130 18.21 -15.63 11.89
CA GLU A 130 19.36 -14.89 11.34
C GLU A 130 19.17 -14.52 9.85
N LYS A 131 18.31 -15.25 9.13
CA LYS A 131 18.05 -15.06 7.70
C LYS A 131 16.69 -14.38 7.41
N ARG A 132 15.87 -14.12 8.44
CA ARG A 132 14.53 -13.56 8.27
C ARG A 132 14.56 -12.20 7.61
N ALA A 133 15.44 -11.29 8.05
CA ALA A 133 15.54 -9.95 7.49
C ALA A 133 15.77 -9.96 5.97
N ALA A 134 16.72 -10.80 5.51
CA ALA A 134 17.01 -10.95 4.07
C ALA A 134 15.81 -11.53 3.30
N ARG A 135 15.09 -12.50 3.89
CA ARG A 135 13.91 -13.11 3.25
C ARG A 135 12.72 -12.17 3.17
N PHE A 136 12.46 -11.37 4.21
CA PHE A 136 11.47 -10.31 4.16
C PHE A 136 11.83 -9.23 3.12
N GLY A 137 13.11 -8.88 3.00
CA GLY A 137 13.59 -8.00 1.95
C GLY A 137 13.27 -8.53 0.55
N MET A 138 13.41 -9.84 0.32
CA MET A 138 13.03 -10.47 -0.95
C MET A 138 11.51 -10.41 -1.23
N LEU A 139 10.64 -10.53 -0.20
CA LEU A 139 9.20 -10.28 -0.39
C LEU A 139 8.93 -8.84 -0.83
N GLY A 140 9.68 -7.88 -0.29
CA GLY A 140 9.63 -6.48 -0.76
C GLY A 140 10.05 -6.33 -2.22
N VAL A 141 11.04 -7.12 -2.69
CA VAL A 141 11.42 -7.15 -4.12
C VAL A 141 10.29 -7.71 -4.98
N ALA A 142 9.61 -8.80 -4.55
CA ALA A 142 8.45 -9.33 -5.27
C ALA A 142 7.33 -8.28 -5.42
N PHE A 143 7.06 -7.54 -4.34
CA PHE A 143 6.12 -6.42 -4.34
C PHE A 143 6.54 -5.34 -5.34
N GLY A 144 7.81 -4.91 -5.30
CA GLY A 144 8.33 -3.88 -6.22
C GLY A 144 8.25 -4.31 -7.69
N ILE A 145 8.61 -5.56 -8.01
CA ILE A 145 8.49 -6.10 -9.37
C ILE A 145 7.03 -6.10 -9.82
N GLY A 146 6.09 -6.53 -8.95
CA GLY A 146 4.66 -6.54 -9.25
C GLY A 146 4.13 -5.13 -9.55
N PHE A 147 4.57 -4.13 -8.80
CA PHE A 147 4.20 -2.72 -9.00
C PHE A 147 4.84 -2.05 -10.25
N ILE A 148 5.86 -2.65 -10.83
CA ILE A 148 6.44 -2.19 -12.10
C ILE A 148 5.78 -2.91 -13.27
N VAL A 149 5.81 -4.24 -13.22
CA VAL A 149 5.38 -5.11 -14.33
C VAL A 149 3.86 -5.11 -14.45
N GLY A 150 3.14 -5.12 -13.31
CA GLY A 150 1.69 -5.14 -13.29
C GLY A 150 1.04 -3.98 -14.05
N PRO A 151 1.26 -2.71 -13.64
CA PRO A 151 0.67 -1.58 -14.35
C PRO A 151 1.12 -1.46 -15.80
N ALA A 152 2.36 -1.83 -16.14
CA ALA A 152 2.83 -1.85 -17.53
C ALA A 152 2.02 -2.83 -18.39
N ILE A 153 1.84 -4.07 -17.90
CA ILE A 153 1.00 -5.07 -18.58
C ILE A 153 -0.47 -4.59 -18.62
N GLY A 154 -0.97 -4.05 -17.50
CA GLY A 154 -2.34 -3.56 -17.39
C GLY A 154 -2.66 -2.45 -18.36
N GLY A 155 -1.75 -1.48 -18.53
CA GLY A 155 -1.89 -0.40 -19.51
C GLY A 155 -1.84 -0.89 -20.96
N LEU A 156 -0.96 -1.85 -21.27
CA LEU A 156 -0.87 -2.44 -22.61
C LEU A 156 -2.13 -3.24 -22.97
N LEU A 157 -2.62 -4.08 -22.04
CA LEU A 157 -3.84 -4.86 -22.27
C LEU A 157 -5.08 -3.96 -22.28
N GLY A 158 -5.14 -2.95 -21.40
CA GLY A 158 -6.23 -1.99 -21.31
C GLY A 158 -6.41 -1.16 -22.59
N ALA A 159 -5.30 -0.86 -23.28
CA ALA A 159 -5.33 -0.18 -24.57
C ALA A 159 -5.93 -1.04 -25.70
N ILE A 160 -6.00 -2.37 -25.53
CA ILE A 160 -6.66 -3.27 -26.50
C ILE A 160 -8.13 -3.44 -26.14
N ASP A 161 -8.40 -3.78 -24.88
CA ASP A 161 -9.74 -3.93 -24.32
C ASP A 161 -9.69 -3.64 -22.82
N LEU A 162 -10.58 -2.76 -22.34
CA LEU A 162 -10.60 -2.32 -20.93
C LEU A 162 -10.86 -3.46 -19.94
N ARG A 163 -11.43 -4.57 -20.39
CA ARG A 163 -11.71 -5.75 -19.56
C ARG A 163 -10.63 -6.83 -19.65
N ALA A 164 -9.74 -6.78 -20.65
CA ALA A 164 -8.65 -7.74 -20.84
C ALA A 164 -7.71 -7.83 -19.61
N PRO A 165 -7.32 -6.73 -18.91
CA PRO A 165 -6.52 -6.77 -17.70
C PRO A 165 -7.16 -7.58 -16.57
N PHE A 166 -8.49 -7.50 -16.39
CA PHE A 166 -9.20 -8.27 -15.37
C PHE A 166 -9.22 -9.75 -15.68
N TRP A 167 -9.44 -10.14 -16.93
CA TRP A 167 -9.33 -11.53 -17.38
C TRP A 167 -7.92 -12.08 -17.18
N PHE A 168 -6.90 -11.30 -17.55
CA PHE A 168 -5.50 -11.69 -17.31
C PHE A 168 -5.21 -11.90 -15.82
N SER A 169 -5.65 -10.98 -14.95
CA SER A 169 -5.47 -11.09 -13.50
C SER A 169 -6.25 -12.29 -12.93
N ALA A 170 -7.44 -12.59 -13.44
CA ALA A 170 -8.21 -13.76 -13.04
C ALA A 170 -7.46 -15.05 -13.38
N VAL A 171 -6.98 -15.19 -14.61
CA VAL A 171 -6.19 -16.36 -15.05
C VAL A 171 -4.93 -16.50 -14.20
N LEU A 172 -4.22 -15.41 -13.95
CA LEU A 172 -2.99 -15.42 -13.15
C LEU A 172 -3.27 -15.81 -11.70
N SER A 173 -4.36 -15.33 -11.09
CA SER A 173 -4.75 -15.68 -9.72
C SER A 173 -5.21 -17.12 -9.59
N PHE A 174 -5.96 -17.66 -10.56
CA PHE A 174 -6.32 -19.07 -10.59
C PHE A 174 -5.10 -19.96 -10.86
N ALA A 175 -4.18 -19.54 -11.73
CA ALA A 175 -2.92 -20.25 -11.93
C ALA A 175 -2.09 -20.27 -10.63
N ASN A 176 -2.04 -19.15 -9.88
CA ASN A 176 -1.38 -19.07 -8.59
C ASN A 176 -2.08 -19.94 -7.53
N PHE A 177 -3.41 -19.98 -7.52
CA PHE A 177 -4.16 -20.90 -6.67
C PHE A 177 -3.79 -22.38 -6.98
N LEU A 178 -3.79 -22.75 -8.26
CA LEU A 178 -3.44 -24.12 -8.69
C LEU A 178 -1.98 -24.45 -8.37
N TYR A 179 -1.07 -23.50 -8.60
CA TYR A 179 0.33 -23.62 -8.22
C TYR A 179 0.48 -23.87 -6.71
N GLY A 180 -0.19 -23.07 -5.89
CA GLY A 180 -0.20 -23.24 -4.43
C GLY A 180 -0.85 -24.54 -3.99
N LEU A 181 -1.91 -24.99 -4.69
CA LEU A 181 -2.58 -26.26 -4.41
C LEU A 181 -1.69 -27.46 -4.70
N LEU A 182 -0.89 -27.42 -5.77
CA LEU A 182 -0.08 -28.55 -6.19
C LEU A 182 1.32 -28.56 -5.56
N ILE A 183 1.92 -27.38 -5.31
CA ILE A 183 3.34 -27.27 -5.05
C ILE A 183 3.65 -26.63 -3.67
N LEU A 184 2.84 -25.68 -3.17
CA LEU A 184 3.13 -24.98 -1.92
C LEU A 184 2.99 -25.94 -0.72
N PRO A 185 4.06 -26.26 0.04
CA PRO A 185 3.94 -27.06 1.25
C PRO A 185 3.32 -26.26 2.40
N GLU A 186 2.75 -26.96 3.38
CA GLU A 186 2.33 -26.31 4.63
C GLU A 186 3.56 -25.91 5.47
N SER A 187 3.57 -24.69 6.00
CA SER A 187 4.64 -24.18 6.85
C SER A 187 4.40 -24.36 8.34
N LEU A 188 3.12 -24.44 8.76
CA LEU A 188 2.72 -24.58 10.16
C LEU A 188 2.25 -25.99 10.43
N PRO A 189 3.10 -26.85 11.02
CA PRO A 189 2.74 -28.23 11.34
C PRO A 189 1.63 -28.28 12.41
N PRO A 190 0.81 -29.35 12.44
CA PRO A 190 -0.36 -29.46 13.33
C PRO A 190 -0.03 -29.20 14.80
N GLU A 191 1.15 -29.62 15.26
CA GLU A 191 1.62 -29.52 16.66
C GLU A 191 1.88 -28.06 17.11
N ARG A 192 2.08 -27.15 16.14
CA ARG A 192 2.31 -25.72 16.39
C ARG A 192 1.08 -24.86 16.15
N ARG A 193 -0.04 -25.47 15.76
CA ARG A 193 -1.29 -24.75 15.52
C ARG A 193 -1.93 -24.34 16.84
N GLY A 194 -2.31 -23.06 16.91
CA GLY A 194 -2.99 -22.49 18.09
C GLY A 194 -4.52 -22.62 18.01
N PRO A 195 -5.23 -22.41 19.13
CA PRO A 195 -6.67 -22.26 19.11
C PRO A 195 -7.06 -21.00 18.33
N PHE A 196 -8.24 -21.01 17.69
CA PHE A 196 -8.80 -19.84 17.05
C PHE A 196 -9.03 -18.75 18.10
N ARG A 197 -8.22 -17.71 18.06
CA ARG A 197 -8.36 -16.54 18.92
C ARG A 197 -8.37 -15.29 18.03
N LEU A 198 -9.51 -14.63 17.96
CA LEU A 198 -9.58 -13.27 17.44
C LEU A 198 -8.82 -12.38 18.44
N ARG A 199 -7.52 -12.25 18.27
CA ARG A 199 -6.80 -11.11 18.84
C ARG A 199 -7.30 -9.91 18.01
N ALA A 200 -8.37 -9.30 18.47
CA ALA A 200 -8.75 -7.99 17.96
C ALA A 200 -7.52 -7.11 18.14
N ALA A 201 -6.88 -6.72 17.02
CA ALA A 201 -6.00 -5.58 17.05
C ALA A 201 -6.84 -4.46 17.68
N ASN A 202 -6.50 -4.04 18.88
CA ASN A 202 -7.22 -2.96 19.56
C ASN A 202 -6.61 -1.63 19.10
N PRO A 203 -7.15 -0.98 18.04
CA PRO A 203 -6.59 0.25 17.50
C PRO A 203 -6.58 1.36 18.56
N ILE A 204 -7.58 1.34 19.46
CA ILE A 204 -7.70 2.32 20.55
C ILE A 204 -6.59 2.11 21.58
N GLY A 205 -6.33 0.85 21.97
CA GLY A 205 -5.23 0.52 22.87
C GLY A 205 -3.86 0.88 22.27
N ALA A 206 -3.69 0.66 20.97
CA ALA A 206 -2.49 1.02 20.25
C ALA A 206 -2.27 2.53 20.18
N MET A 207 -3.32 3.31 19.90
CA MET A 207 -3.24 4.78 19.94
C MET A 207 -2.92 5.30 21.36
N ARG A 208 -3.47 4.65 22.39
CA ARG A 208 -3.19 4.98 23.79
C ARG A 208 -1.72 4.76 24.14
N PHE A 209 -1.09 3.70 23.63
CA PHE A 209 0.34 3.45 23.78
C PHE A 209 1.21 4.59 23.22
N LEU A 210 0.89 5.10 22.02
CA LEU A 210 1.60 6.26 21.45
C LEU A 210 1.42 7.52 22.32
N GLY A 211 0.26 7.69 22.94
CA GLY A 211 -0.03 8.83 23.83
C GLY A 211 0.72 8.82 25.16
N LEU A 212 1.32 7.69 25.56
CA LEU A 212 2.03 7.58 26.85
C LEU A 212 3.35 8.37 26.90
N ARG A 213 3.98 8.60 25.73
CA ARG A 213 5.26 9.31 25.62
C ARG A 213 5.17 10.41 24.57
N PRO A 214 5.53 11.67 24.89
CA PRO A 214 5.44 12.79 23.94
C PRO A 214 6.18 12.55 22.63
N VAL A 215 7.32 11.87 22.67
CA VAL A 215 8.11 11.54 21.48
C VAL A 215 7.37 10.54 20.59
N LEU A 216 6.80 9.48 21.18
CA LEU A 216 6.02 8.48 20.44
C LEU A 216 4.74 9.10 19.86
N PHE A 217 4.08 9.99 20.57
CA PHE A 217 2.93 10.73 20.07
C PHE A 217 3.31 11.57 18.85
N THR A 218 4.44 12.29 18.92
CA THR A 218 4.97 13.08 17.81
C THR A 218 5.24 12.20 16.59
N LEU A 219 5.96 11.07 16.77
CA LEU A 219 6.27 10.15 15.67
C LEU A 219 5.00 9.49 15.13
N GLY A 220 4.03 9.17 15.98
CA GLY A 220 2.71 8.69 15.58
C GLY A 220 1.93 9.72 14.74
N ALA A 221 1.96 10.99 15.13
CA ALA A 221 1.33 12.07 14.36
C ALA A 221 2.04 12.26 13.01
N VAL A 222 3.37 12.23 12.97
CA VAL A 222 4.16 12.26 11.71
C VAL A 222 3.82 11.06 10.82
N ALA A 223 3.71 9.86 11.40
CA ALA A 223 3.28 8.66 10.67
C ALA A 223 1.87 8.82 10.09
N PHE A 224 0.93 9.33 10.88
CA PHE A 224 -0.46 9.51 10.47
C PHE A 224 -0.59 10.50 9.30
N PHE A 225 -0.11 11.74 9.49
CA PHE A 225 -0.15 12.76 8.44
C PHE A 225 0.71 12.39 7.23
N GLY A 226 1.86 11.76 7.45
CA GLY A 226 2.74 11.27 6.38
C GLY A 226 2.07 10.20 5.52
N ASN A 227 1.43 9.20 6.15
CA ASN A 227 0.69 8.17 5.42
C ASN A 227 -0.53 8.75 4.70
N LEU A 228 -1.29 9.64 5.36
CA LEU A 228 -2.40 10.31 4.70
C LEU A 228 -1.91 11.05 3.44
N GLY A 229 -0.89 11.90 3.54
CA GLY A 229 -0.38 12.65 2.40
C GLY A 229 0.16 11.77 1.28
N HIS A 230 0.91 10.72 1.62
CA HIS A 230 1.48 9.81 0.62
C HIS A 230 0.43 9.05 -0.20
N ASP A 231 -0.73 8.80 0.34
CA ASP A 231 -1.78 8.01 -0.31
C ASP A 231 -2.57 8.80 -1.40
N ALA A 232 -2.25 10.07 -1.66
CA ALA A 232 -2.90 10.85 -2.72
C ALA A 232 -2.64 10.26 -4.11
N LEU A 233 -1.38 9.98 -4.43
CA LEU A 233 -1.00 9.45 -5.74
C LEU A 233 -1.70 8.13 -6.06
N PRO A 234 -1.63 7.06 -5.25
CA PRO A 234 -2.29 5.80 -5.59
C PRO A 234 -3.81 5.89 -5.71
N ASN A 235 -4.45 6.87 -5.05
CA ASN A 235 -5.91 7.02 -5.09
C ASN A 235 -6.43 7.94 -6.20
N THR A 236 -5.62 8.87 -6.73
CA THR A 236 -6.10 9.87 -7.70
C THR A 236 -5.33 9.92 -9.00
N PHE A 237 -4.15 9.33 -9.08
CA PHE A 237 -3.25 9.43 -10.23
C PHE A 237 -3.96 9.14 -11.55
N VAL A 238 -4.66 7.99 -11.66
CA VAL A 238 -5.30 7.54 -12.90
C VAL A 238 -6.37 8.54 -13.34
N LEU A 239 -7.30 8.89 -12.45
CA LEU A 239 -8.39 9.83 -12.73
C LEU A 239 -7.86 11.22 -13.12
N TYR A 240 -6.88 11.72 -12.37
CA TYR A 240 -6.28 13.02 -12.61
C TYR A 240 -5.51 13.08 -13.93
N ALA A 241 -4.67 12.08 -14.20
CA ALA A 241 -3.88 12.01 -15.43
C ALA A 241 -4.77 11.91 -16.68
N THR A 242 -5.85 11.13 -16.60
CA THR A 242 -6.88 11.05 -17.66
C THR A 242 -7.58 12.40 -17.85
N GLN A 243 -8.08 13.02 -16.78
CA GLN A 243 -8.85 14.25 -16.84
C GLN A 243 -8.00 15.47 -17.26
N ARG A 244 -6.78 15.58 -16.75
CA ARG A 244 -5.93 16.78 -16.92
C ARG A 244 -5.06 16.72 -18.16
N PHE A 245 -4.54 15.53 -18.51
CA PHE A 245 -3.52 15.35 -19.55
C PHE A 245 -3.98 14.41 -20.68
N ASN A 246 -5.21 13.90 -20.62
CA ASN A 246 -5.76 12.93 -21.57
C ASN A 246 -4.87 11.68 -21.73
N PHE A 247 -4.29 11.19 -20.61
CA PHE A 247 -3.52 9.97 -20.64
C PHE A 247 -4.44 8.78 -20.91
N ASP A 248 -4.06 7.97 -21.89
CA ASP A 248 -4.64 6.66 -22.15
C ASP A 248 -4.10 5.61 -21.16
N GLU A 249 -4.63 4.40 -21.20
CA GLU A 249 -4.26 3.29 -20.32
C GLU A 249 -2.78 2.94 -20.44
N ARG A 250 -2.20 3.07 -21.64
CA ARG A 250 -0.78 2.81 -21.90
C ARG A 250 0.10 3.85 -21.23
N ALA A 251 -0.21 5.13 -21.37
CA ALA A 251 0.52 6.23 -20.74
C ALA A 251 0.43 6.13 -19.22
N ILE A 252 -0.73 5.78 -18.67
CA ILE A 252 -0.94 5.54 -17.25
C ILE A 252 -0.08 4.37 -16.76
N GLY A 253 -0.14 3.22 -17.45
CA GLY A 253 0.63 2.03 -17.07
C GLY A 253 2.13 2.28 -17.07
N LEU A 254 2.66 2.93 -18.11
CA LEU A 254 4.08 3.31 -18.20
C LEU A 254 4.49 4.31 -17.11
N SER A 255 3.63 5.29 -16.82
CA SER A 255 3.87 6.26 -15.74
C SER A 255 3.98 5.59 -14.37
N LEU A 256 3.09 4.64 -14.08
CA LEU A 256 3.16 3.85 -12.84
C LEU A 256 4.39 2.94 -12.79
N ALA A 257 4.84 2.41 -13.93
CA ALA A 257 6.09 1.68 -14.00
C ALA A 257 7.30 2.58 -13.68
N ILE A 258 7.30 3.85 -14.11
CA ILE A 258 8.31 4.84 -13.73
C ILE A 258 8.33 5.05 -12.21
N VAL A 259 7.17 5.18 -11.57
CA VAL A 259 7.06 5.27 -10.10
C VAL A 259 7.66 4.03 -9.44
N GLY A 260 7.33 2.84 -9.94
CA GLY A 260 7.83 1.58 -9.41
C GLY A 260 9.36 1.46 -9.51
N VAL A 261 9.93 1.74 -10.69
CA VAL A 261 11.38 1.73 -10.92
C VAL A 261 12.08 2.76 -10.04
N SER A 262 11.56 3.99 -9.99
CA SER A 262 12.13 5.05 -9.14
C SER A 262 12.10 4.67 -7.67
N SER A 263 11.01 4.06 -7.19
CA SER A 263 10.88 3.59 -5.82
C SER A 263 11.88 2.48 -5.48
N LEU A 264 12.13 1.53 -6.40
CA LEU A 264 13.16 0.51 -6.21
C LEU A 264 14.56 1.11 -6.15
N ILE A 265 14.88 2.06 -7.01
CA ILE A 265 16.17 2.76 -7.00
C ILE A 265 16.35 3.52 -5.69
N VAL A 266 15.35 4.31 -5.28
CA VAL A 266 15.43 5.10 -4.06
C VAL A 266 15.55 4.20 -2.83
N GLN A 267 14.70 3.18 -2.70
CA GLN A 267 14.74 2.29 -1.54
C GLN A 267 16.00 1.42 -1.51
N GLY A 268 16.45 0.91 -2.66
CA GLY A 268 17.62 0.04 -2.74
C GLY A 268 18.95 0.76 -2.58
N PHE A 269 19.06 1.98 -3.10
CA PHE A 269 20.38 2.63 -3.21
C PHE A 269 20.48 3.99 -2.47
N VAL A 270 19.37 4.71 -2.31
CA VAL A 270 19.40 6.06 -1.75
C VAL A 270 19.10 6.05 -0.25
N VAL A 271 18.06 5.36 0.19
CA VAL A 271 17.58 5.43 1.59
C VAL A 271 18.70 5.11 2.58
N GLY A 272 19.38 3.97 2.41
CA GLY A 272 20.45 3.57 3.34
C GLY A 272 21.60 4.58 3.40
N ARG A 273 22.04 5.09 2.24
CA ARG A 273 23.13 6.08 2.16
C ARG A 273 22.72 7.43 2.74
N ALA A 274 21.51 7.88 2.45
CA ALA A 274 20.99 9.14 2.95
C ALA A 274 20.83 9.11 4.48
N VAL A 275 20.29 8.02 5.04
CA VAL A 275 20.17 7.85 6.49
C VAL A 275 21.56 7.80 7.16
N ALA A 276 22.52 7.09 6.56
CA ALA A 276 23.89 7.04 7.10
C ALA A 276 24.60 8.40 7.07
N ALA A 277 24.37 9.20 6.02
CA ALA A 277 25.04 10.51 5.84
C ALA A 277 24.36 11.64 6.64
N LEU A 278 23.04 11.67 6.69
CA LEU A 278 22.26 12.77 7.29
C LEU A 278 21.81 12.48 8.74
N GLY A 279 21.78 11.20 9.13
CA GLY A 279 21.10 10.71 10.32
C GLY A 279 19.58 10.66 10.12
N GLU A 280 18.90 9.85 10.95
CA GLU A 280 17.47 9.53 10.78
C GLU A 280 16.57 10.77 10.83
N TYR A 281 16.82 11.70 11.74
CA TYR A 281 16.00 12.91 11.89
C TYR A 281 16.04 13.79 10.64
N ARG A 282 17.25 14.07 10.09
CA ARG A 282 17.38 14.88 8.89
C ARG A 282 16.89 14.15 7.63
N ALA A 283 17.10 12.83 7.55
CA ALA A 283 16.58 12.01 6.46
C ALA A 283 15.04 12.00 6.46
N LEU A 284 14.40 11.95 7.66
CA LEU A 284 12.96 12.07 7.80
C LEU A 284 12.43 13.44 7.31
N LEU A 285 13.09 14.54 7.70
CA LEU A 285 12.76 15.89 7.21
C LEU A 285 12.94 16.01 5.70
N ALA A 286 14.02 15.47 5.15
CA ALA A 286 14.28 15.48 3.71
C ALA A 286 13.22 14.70 2.94
N GLY A 287 12.83 13.52 3.43
CA GLY A 287 11.76 12.70 2.83
C GLY A 287 10.41 13.43 2.82
N LEU A 288 10.01 14.06 3.93
CA LEU A 288 8.81 14.87 3.99
C LEU A 288 8.89 16.10 3.07
N GLY A 289 10.01 16.81 3.06
CA GLY A 289 10.22 17.99 2.21
C GLY A 289 10.16 17.68 0.72
N LEU A 290 10.82 16.59 0.28
CA LEU A 290 10.75 16.11 -1.10
C LEU A 290 9.34 15.58 -1.44
N GLY A 291 8.64 14.96 -0.48
CA GLY A 291 7.25 14.59 -0.64
C GLY A 291 6.35 15.80 -0.87
N ILE A 292 6.49 16.86 -0.06
CA ILE A 292 5.75 18.13 -0.26
C ILE A 292 6.02 18.70 -1.64
N ALA A 293 7.29 18.76 -2.05
CA ALA A 293 7.67 19.29 -3.35
C ALA A 293 7.09 18.47 -4.51
N ALA A 294 7.09 17.14 -4.37
CA ALA A 294 6.48 16.23 -5.35
C ALA A 294 4.98 16.45 -5.47
N GLU A 295 4.25 16.49 -4.35
CA GLU A 295 2.80 16.69 -4.35
C GLU A 295 2.39 18.05 -4.91
N LEU A 296 3.15 19.13 -4.59
CA LEU A 296 2.95 20.45 -5.19
C LEU A 296 3.20 20.42 -6.70
N LEU A 297 4.28 19.77 -7.14
CA LEU A 297 4.59 19.64 -8.56
C LEU A 297 3.50 18.87 -9.30
N LEU A 298 3.02 17.73 -8.74
CA LEU A 298 1.96 16.94 -9.32
C LEU A 298 0.63 17.69 -9.40
N GLY A 299 0.27 18.43 -8.35
CA GLY A 299 -0.99 19.17 -8.29
C GLY A 299 -1.02 20.44 -9.14
N LEU A 300 0.13 21.09 -9.34
CA LEU A 300 0.25 22.38 -10.04
C LEU A 300 0.85 22.26 -11.46
N ALA A 301 1.25 21.06 -11.90
CA ALA A 301 1.88 20.85 -13.19
C ALA A 301 1.03 21.40 -14.36
N PRO A 302 1.51 22.38 -15.13
CA PRO A 302 0.79 22.90 -16.30
C PRO A 302 0.89 21.95 -17.50
N THR A 303 1.90 21.08 -17.54
CA THR A 303 2.18 20.16 -18.65
C THR A 303 2.38 18.74 -18.15
N SER A 304 2.09 17.76 -19.01
CA SER A 304 2.33 16.34 -18.74
C SER A 304 3.81 16.04 -18.47
N ALA A 305 4.74 16.74 -19.12
CA ALA A 305 6.17 16.57 -18.90
C ALA A 305 6.58 16.92 -17.46
N LEU A 306 6.11 18.04 -16.92
CA LEU A 306 6.38 18.43 -15.53
C LEU A 306 5.70 17.49 -14.54
N PHE A 307 4.50 17.02 -14.85
CA PHE A 307 3.81 16.01 -14.07
C PHE A 307 4.63 14.72 -13.98
N LEU A 308 5.14 14.21 -15.11
CA LEU A 308 5.97 13.01 -15.15
C LEU A 308 7.30 13.16 -14.39
N ILE A 309 7.89 14.37 -14.33
CA ILE A 309 9.07 14.66 -13.50
C ILE A 309 8.74 14.56 -12.00
N GLY A 310 7.52 14.91 -11.60
CA GLY A 310 7.06 14.78 -10.21
C GLY A 310 7.06 13.35 -9.70
N LEU A 311 6.82 12.35 -10.57
CA LEU A 311 6.71 10.94 -10.18
C LEU A 311 8.00 10.34 -9.59
N PRO A 312 9.19 10.50 -10.19
CA PRO A 312 10.44 10.09 -9.54
C PRO A 312 10.71 10.83 -8.23
N ILE A 313 10.39 12.12 -8.14
CA ILE A 313 10.60 12.91 -6.92
C ILE A 313 9.70 12.36 -5.78
N PHE A 314 8.47 11.98 -6.09
CA PHE A 314 7.55 11.34 -5.13
C PHE A 314 8.18 10.10 -4.46
N SER A 315 8.98 9.33 -5.17
CA SER A 315 9.61 8.11 -4.64
C SER A 315 10.58 8.39 -3.48
N PHE A 316 11.13 9.61 -3.37
CA PHE A 316 12.00 10.00 -2.24
C PHE A 316 11.27 10.07 -0.90
N PHE A 317 9.93 10.07 -0.90
CA PHE A 317 9.17 9.87 0.33
C PHE A 317 9.54 8.56 1.05
N GLY A 318 10.10 7.57 0.35
CA GLY A 318 10.66 6.35 0.95
C GLY A 318 11.65 6.58 2.09
N LEU A 319 12.36 7.73 2.12
CA LEU A 319 13.19 8.15 3.24
C LEU A 319 12.40 8.29 4.55
N THR A 320 11.14 8.70 4.47
CA THR A 320 10.26 8.93 5.62
C THR A 320 10.01 7.64 6.38
N GLY A 321 9.63 6.56 5.69
CA GLY A 321 9.26 5.28 6.32
C GLY A 321 10.41 4.66 7.14
N ALA A 322 11.59 4.52 6.51
CA ALA A 322 12.76 3.94 7.14
C ALA A 322 13.25 4.76 8.34
N SER A 323 13.31 6.09 8.18
CA SER A 323 13.79 7.00 9.22
C SER A 323 12.83 7.07 10.41
N LEU A 324 11.53 7.14 10.16
CA LEU A 324 10.50 7.14 11.21
C LEU A 324 10.52 5.83 12.00
N GLN A 325 10.60 4.70 11.31
CA GLN A 325 10.68 3.38 11.94
C GLN A 325 11.92 3.26 12.84
N SER A 326 13.09 3.73 12.38
CA SER A 326 14.33 3.73 13.15
C SER A 326 14.22 4.61 14.40
N LEU A 327 13.71 5.84 14.27
CA LEU A 327 13.50 6.74 15.41
C LEU A 327 12.52 6.16 16.43
N ALA A 328 11.39 5.61 15.98
CA ALA A 328 10.37 5.07 16.85
C ALA A 328 10.85 3.84 17.64
N THR A 329 11.62 2.95 16.99
CA THR A 329 12.15 1.74 17.64
C THR A 329 13.19 2.04 18.73
N ARG A 330 13.91 3.16 18.66
CA ARG A 330 14.85 3.61 19.69
C ARG A 330 14.18 4.11 20.98
N GLU A 331 12.93 4.54 20.87
CA GLU A 331 12.18 5.12 22.01
C GLU A 331 11.48 4.09 22.87
N VAL A 332 11.56 2.81 22.52
CA VAL A 332 10.87 1.72 23.21
C VAL A 332 11.82 0.60 23.57
N ALA A 333 11.56 -0.06 24.70
CA ALA A 333 12.30 -1.24 25.11
C ALA A 333 11.99 -2.45 24.20
N ALA A 334 12.88 -3.47 24.24
CA ALA A 334 12.75 -4.66 23.39
C ALA A 334 11.39 -5.39 23.56
N ASN A 335 10.86 -5.41 24.79
CA ASN A 335 9.55 -6.00 25.11
C ASN A 335 8.35 -5.16 24.65
N GLU A 336 8.55 -3.87 24.34
CA GLU A 336 7.51 -2.94 23.84
C GLU A 336 7.45 -2.86 22.31
N GLN A 337 8.43 -3.42 21.59
CA GLN A 337 8.53 -3.36 20.13
C GLN A 337 7.25 -3.87 19.44
N GLY A 338 6.67 -4.95 19.95
CA GLY A 338 5.41 -5.49 19.41
C GLY A 338 4.23 -4.52 19.56
N GLN A 339 4.16 -3.78 20.68
CA GLN A 339 3.12 -2.77 20.89
C GLN A 339 3.31 -1.58 19.96
N LEU A 340 4.54 -1.12 19.74
CA LEU A 340 4.87 -0.06 18.79
C LEU A 340 4.46 -0.45 17.37
N GLN A 341 4.84 -1.64 16.91
CA GLN A 341 4.47 -2.12 15.56
C GLN A 341 2.95 -2.24 15.41
N GLY A 342 2.26 -2.75 16.42
CA GLY A 342 0.80 -2.79 16.45
C GLY A 342 0.17 -1.40 16.36
N ALA A 343 0.75 -0.40 17.05
CA ALA A 343 0.28 0.97 17.03
C ALA A 343 0.46 1.64 15.64
N LEU A 344 1.64 1.51 15.05
CA LEU A 344 1.93 2.05 13.71
C LEU A 344 1.08 1.37 12.63
N SER A 345 0.88 0.05 12.73
CA SER A 345 0.00 -0.69 11.82
C SER A 345 -1.46 -0.27 11.95
N SER A 346 -1.94 0.00 13.18
CA SER A 346 -3.30 0.51 13.41
C SER A 346 -3.49 1.89 12.79
N LEU A 347 -2.51 2.82 12.94
CA LEU A 347 -2.54 4.12 12.26
C LEU A 347 -2.58 3.94 10.73
N ARG A 348 -1.76 3.05 10.17
CA ARG A 348 -1.78 2.76 8.73
C ARG A 348 -3.13 2.24 8.27
N SER A 349 -3.75 1.32 9.02
CA SER A 349 -5.09 0.79 8.71
C SER A 349 -6.15 1.89 8.68
N ILE A 350 -6.12 2.83 9.64
CA ILE A 350 -7.03 3.98 9.67
C ILE A 350 -6.83 4.85 8.41
N CYS A 351 -5.58 5.15 8.06
CA CYS A 351 -5.27 5.91 6.84
C CYS A 351 -5.82 5.20 5.60
N THR A 352 -5.59 3.88 5.47
CA THR A 352 -6.04 3.08 4.32
C THR A 352 -7.57 3.11 4.13
N ILE A 353 -8.35 3.21 5.23
CA ILE A 353 -9.81 3.35 5.16
C ILE A 353 -10.22 4.76 4.71
N ILE A 354 -9.52 5.79 5.19
CA ILE A 354 -9.88 7.20 4.97
C ILE A 354 -9.46 7.67 3.57
N THR A 355 -8.27 7.30 3.12
CA THR A 355 -7.61 7.92 1.96
C THR A 355 -8.33 7.75 0.63
N PRO A 356 -8.99 6.60 0.30
CA PRO A 356 -9.71 6.50 -0.95
C PRO A 356 -10.85 7.53 -1.02
N GLY A 357 -11.71 7.59 -0.01
CA GLY A 357 -12.82 8.55 0.04
C GLY A 357 -12.35 10.01 0.13
N LEU A 358 -11.29 10.29 0.89
CA LEU A 358 -10.73 11.63 1.04
C LEU A 358 -10.24 12.19 -0.30
N TYR A 359 -9.39 11.46 -1.01
CA TYR A 359 -8.73 11.97 -2.21
C TYR A 359 -9.62 11.93 -3.43
N THR A 360 -10.37 10.86 -3.64
CA THR A 360 -11.30 10.79 -4.77
C THR A 360 -12.50 11.70 -4.57
N GLY A 361 -12.97 11.88 -3.33
CA GLY A 361 -14.01 12.85 -3.00
C GLY A 361 -13.54 14.29 -3.23
N THR A 362 -12.31 14.63 -2.82
CA THR A 362 -11.71 15.93 -3.13
C THR A 362 -11.60 16.11 -4.65
N PHE A 363 -11.14 15.11 -5.39
CA PHE A 363 -11.07 15.17 -6.85
C PHE A 363 -12.46 15.37 -7.47
N ALA A 364 -13.46 14.60 -7.06
CA ALA A 364 -14.83 14.70 -7.55
C ALA A 364 -15.41 16.11 -7.33
N LEU A 365 -15.15 16.72 -6.17
CA LEU A 365 -15.60 18.10 -5.87
C LEU A 365 -14.97 19.12 -6.84
N PHE A 366 -13.67 19.02 -7.10
CA PHE A 366 -12.94 20.02 -7.91
C PHE A 366 -13.03 19.79 -9.42
N VAL A 367 -13.49 18.62 -9.89
CA VAL A 367 -13.81 18.40 -11.30
C VAL A 367 -15.31 18.48 -11.59
N GLY A 368 -16.16 18.50 -10.53
CA GLY A 368 -17.61 18.63 -10.59
C GLY A 368 -18.08 20.00 -10.09
N PRO A 369 -18.68 20.08 -8.87
CA PRO A 369 -19.29 21.31 -8.36
C PRO A 369 -18.35 22.53 -8.28
N LEU A 370 -17.06 22.32 -8.03
CA LEU A 370 -16.04 23.36 -7.90
C LEU A 370 -15.13 23.48 -9.14
N ALA A 371 -15.50 22.91 -10.26
CA ALA A 371 -14.70 22.94 -11.51
C ALA A 371 -14.37 24.37 -11.97
N GLY A 372 -15.25 25.32 -11.68
CA GLY A 372 -15.04 26.75 -11.98
C GLY A 372 -13.79 27.36 -11.31
N LEU A 373 -13.25 26.76 -10.27
CA LEU A 373 -11.99 27.20 -9.63
C LEU A 373 -10.75 26.82 -10.45
N GLY A 374 -10.84 25.92 -11.43
CA GLY A 374 -9.72 25.53 -12.30
C GLY A 374 -8.58 24.77 -11.59
N VAL A 375 -8.85 24.08 -10.46
CA VAL A 375 -7.84 23.41 -9.64
C VAL A 375 -8.11 21.89 -9.56
N PRO A 376 -8.02 21.14 -10.67
CA PRO A 376 -8.24 19.68 -10.64
C PRO A 376 -7.17 18.92 -9.82
N GLY A 377 -6.00 19.52 -9.57
CA GLY A 377 -4.92 18.98 -8.74
C GLY A 377 -5.14 19.13 -7.22
N ALA A 378 -6.31 19.59 -6.78
CA ALA A 378 -6.63 19.79 -5.35
C ALA A 378 -6.31 18.59 -4.43
N PRO A 379 -6.48 17.31 -4.83
CA PRO A 379 -6.07 16.18 -4.01
C PRO A 379 -4.57 16.18 -3.67
N PHE A 380 -3.71 16.50 -4.62
CA PHE A 380 -2.27 16.59 -4.40
C PHE A 380 -1.90 17.81 -3.54
N LEU A 381 -2.62 18.93 -3.67
CA LEU A 381 -2.44 20.09 -2.80
C LEU A 381 -2.86 19.78 -1.36
N LEU A 382 -3.95 19.05 -1.17
CA LEU A 382 -4.36 18.54 0.14
C LEU A 382 -3.27 17.63 0.74
N ALA A 383 -2.69 16.73 -0.06
CA ALA A 383 -1.59 15.89 0.35
C ALA A 383 -0.35 16.70 0.77
N ALA A 384 0.01 17.73 -0.01
CA ALA A 384 1.09 18.65 0.36
C ALA A 384 0.85 19.33 1.71
N ILE A 385 -0.40 19.76 2.00
CA ILE A 385 -0.77 20.35 3.30
C ILE A 385 -0.62 19.34 4.44
N LEU A 386 -1.05 18.09 4.23
CA LEU A 386 -0.92 17.02 5.24
C LEU A 386 0.55 16.67 5.49
N LEU A 387 1.37 16.57 4.44
CA LEU A 387 2.83 16.37 4.56
C LEU A 387 3.51 17.56 5.23
N ALA A 388 3.10 18.80 4.94
CA ALA A 388 3.59 20.00 5.61
C ALA A 388 3.21 20.01 7.09
N SER A 389 2.03 19.49 7.45
CA SER A 389 1.62 19.30 8.84
C SER A 389 2.53 18.29 9.55
N ALA A 390 2.85 17.16 8.92
CA ALA A 390 3.81 16.18 9.43
C ALA A 390 5.21 16.82 9.62
N PHE A 391 5.66 17.59 8.63
CA PHE A 391 6.94 18.30 8.67
C PHE A 391 6.98 19.32 9.82
N ALA A 392 5.93 20.12 9.99
CA ALA A 392 5.84 21.11 11.05
C ALA A 392 5.83 20.47 12.46
N VAL A 393 5.08 19.38 12.64
CA VAL A 393 5.06 18.60 13.90
C VAL A 393 6.46 18.08 14.21
N LEU A 394 7.15 17.50 13.23
CA LEU A 394 8.51 16.98 13.39
C LEU A 394 9.52 18.10 13.70
N ALA A 395 9.47 19.22 12.97
CA ALA A 395 10.38 20.35 13.15
C ALA A 395 10.27 20.99 14.54
N ARG A 396 9.04 21.12 15.07
CA ARG A 396 8.81 21.64 16.43
C ARG A 396 9.38 20.74 17.53
N SER A 397 9.49 19.44 17.28
CA SER A 397 10.01 18.45 18.22
C SER A 397 11.50 18.17 18.05
N ALA A 398 12.22 18.99 17.29
CA ALA A 398 13.63 18.81 16.95
C ALA A 398 14.56 18.61 18.17
N ARG A 399 14.32 19.35 19.27
CA ARG A 399 15.14 19.25 20.49
C ARG A 399 14.97 17.89 21.19
N ALA A 400 13.73 17.41 21.27
CA ALA A 400 13.43 16.13 21.92
C ALA A 400 13.97 14.91 21.15
N LEU A 401 13.98 14.98 19.81
CA LEU A 401 14.39 13.88 18.94
C LEU A 401 15.88 13.86 18.59
N ARG A 402 16.60 14.95 18.82
CA ARG A 402 18.06 15.04 18.60
C ARG A 402 18.89 14.69 19.83
N SER A 403 18.32 14.75 21.03
CA SER A 403 19.00 14.31 22.23
C SER A 403 19.20 12.80 22.19
N PRO A 404 20.42 12.27 22.46
CA PRO A 404 20.60 10.83 22.60
C PRO A 404 19.66 10.33 23.69
N ALA A 405 19.02 9.18 23.43
CA ALA A 405 18.15 8.55 24.40
C ALA A 405 18.90 8.48 25.75
N VAL A 406 18.38 9.15 26.78
CA VAL A 406 18.93 9.05 28.13
C VAL A 406 18.76 7.60 28.52
N THR A 407 19.87 6.85 28.55
CA THR A 407 19.94 5.53 29.17
C THR A 407 19.45 5.67 30.61
N ARG A 408 18.14 5.39 30.82
CA ARG A 408 17.64 5.24 32.18
C ARG A 408 18.13 3.90 32.67
N PRO A 409 18.86 3.86 33.82
CA PRO A 409 19.25 2.61 34.42
C PRO A 409 17.97 1.80 34.74
N SER A 410 18.07 0.50 34.48
CA SER A 410 17.09 -0.55 34.78
C SER A 410 16.68 -0.59 36.24
#